data_d3763fc951a5885e8f986197ba347e4c
#
_entry.id   d3763fc951a5885e8f986197ba347e4c
#
_cell.length_a   1.000
_cell.length_b   1.000
_cell.length_c   1.000
_cell.angle_alpha   90.00
_cell.angle_beta   90.00
_cell.angle_gamma   90.00
#
_symmetry.space_group_name_H-M   'P 1'
#
loop_
_entity.id
_entity.type
_entity.pdbx_description
1 polymer ?
#
loop_
_entity_poly.entity_id
_entity_poly.type
_entity_poly.pdbx_seq_one_letter_code
_entity_poly.pdbx_strand_id
1 'polypeptide(L)'
;LRWVVGDMWKRVAYWVGLFAALLLLFACQKPLFMWYNALKPLAFKDYIEAMWHGMSLDATVAGYLTAIPLLLLLVSVWAKRFPLRKIMRPYWILVAIVLAIVFVVDTALYAFWGFKLDATVFNYLDSPSEAFASVSVGFIVAGVIIISLTATLFTYLLLWITPKRLDKVRHQIVGTFFLLLIGGGLFVFIRGRVT
;
A
#
# COMPACT_ATOMS: atom_id res chain seq x y z
N LEU A 1 12.71 -13.03 -29.77
CA LEU A 1 12.85 -12.96 -28.29
C LEU A 1 12.83 -11.52 -27.78
N ARG A 2 13.55 -10.58 -28.41
CA ARG A 2 13.68 -9.17 -27.93
C ARG A 2 12.36 -8.41 -27.83
N TRP A 3 11.38 -8.66 -28.70
CA TRP A 3 10.06 -7.99 -28.71
C TRP A 3 9.08 -8.57 -27.69
N VAL A 4 9.15 -9.88 -27.41
CA VAL A 4 8.33 -10.55 -26.38
C VAL A 4 8.73 -10.08 -24.99
N VAL A 5 10.01 -9.95 -24.77
CA VAL A 5 10.61 -9.50 -23.49
C VAL A 5 10.20 -8.07 -23.18
N GLY A 6 10.12 -7.17 -24.19
CA GLY A 6 9.79 -5.74 -23.96
C GLY A 6 8.40 -5.51 -23.38
N ASP A 7 7.38 -6.19 -23.87
CA ASP A 7 5.99 -5.97 -23.44
C ASP A 7 5.69 -6.66 -22.10
N MET A 8 6.29 -7.82 -21.87
CA MET A 8 6.19 -8.51 -20.59
C MET A 8 7.01 -7.80 -19.51
N TRP A 9 8.20 -7.30 -19.86
CA TRP A 9 9.05 -6.56 -18.93
C TRP A 9 8.36 -5.34 -18.34
N LYS A 10 7.60 -4.58 -19.14
CA LYS A 10 6.81 -3.44 -18.65
C LYS A 10 5.80 -3.86 -17.57
N ARG A 11 5.16 -5.02 -17.72
CA ARG A 11 4.21 -5.56 -16.76
C ARG A 11 4.89 -5.99 -15.46
N VAL A 12 5.97 -6.75 -15.59
CA VAL A 12 6.77 -7.21 -14.45
C VAL A 12 7.39 -6.04 -13.71
N ALA A 13 8.03 -5.11 -14.43
CA ALA A 13 8.62 -3.92 -13.85
C ALA A 13 7.59 -3.04 -13.13
N TYR A 14 6.40 -2.90 -13.70
CA TYR A 14 5.30 -2.21 -13.04
C TYR A 14 4.90 -2.91 -11.74
N TRP A 15 4.68 -4.22 -11.77
CA TRP A 15 4.25 -4.97 -10.59
C TRP A 15 5.32 -4.98 -9.49
N VAL A 16 6.57 -5.22 -9.83
CA VAL A 16 7.72 -5.17 -8.89
C VAL A 16 7.90 -3.75 -8.34
N GLY A 17 7.85 -2.74 -9.21
CA GLY A 17 7.96 -1.33 -8.80
C GLY A 17 6.82 -0.90 -7.87
N LEU A 18 5.61 -1.37 -8.13
CA LEU A 18 4.45 -1.14 -7.28
C LEU A 18 4.60 -1.80 -5.91
N PHE A 19 5.01 -3.06 -5.88
CA PHE A 19 5.29 -3.80 -4.64
C PHE A 19 6.37 -3.09 -3.81
N ALA A 20 7.48 -2.71 -4.46
CA ALA A 20 8.56 -1.97 -3.81
C ALA A 20 8.10 -0.60 -3.28
N ALA A 21 7.28 0.13 -4.04
CA ALA A 21 6.74 1.42 -3.61
C ALA A 21 5.83 1.28 -2.37
N LEU A 22 4.97 0.27 -2.32
CA LEU A 22 4.15 -0.01 -1.14
C LEU A 22 5.00 -0.40 0.07
N LEU A 23 6.03 -1.24 -0.12
CA LEU A 23 6.98 -1.55 0.94
C LEU A 23 7.69 -0.31 1.48
N LEU A 24 8.12 0.58 0.60
CA LEU A 24 8.76 1.84 1.01
C LEU A 24 7.79 2.75 1.76
N LEU A 25 6.52 2.85 1.33
CA LEU A 25 5.51 3.63 2.06
C LEU A 25 5.31 3.09 3.48
N PHE A 26 5.17 1.77 3.66
CA PHE A 26 5.05 1.15 4.98
C PHE A 26 6.33 1.29 5.81
N ALA A 27 7.50 1.12 5.20
CA ALA A 27 8.78 1.29 5.88
C ALA A 27 8.98 2.73 6.37
N CYS A 28 8.64 3.74 5.56
CA CYS A 28 8.75 5.16 5.94
C CYS A 28 7.76 5.59 7.02
N GLN A 29 6.61 4.93 7.14
CA GLN A 29 5.63 5.23 8.18
C GLN A 29 6.19 4.96 9.59
N LYS A 30 6.99 3.91 9.77
CA LYS A 30 7.55 3.54 11.08
C LYS A 30 8.46 4.60 11.69
N PRO A 31 9.47 5.14 10.99
CA PRO A 31 10.27 6.24 11.49
C PRO A 31 9.46 7.49 11.84
N LEU A 32 8.45 7.82 11.01
CA LEU A 32 7.56 8.97 11.28
C LEU A 32 6.75 8.75 12.55
N PHE A 33 6.18 7.54 12.73
CA PHE A 33 5.45 7.16 13.93
C PHE A 33 6.36 7.24 15.17
N MET A 34 7.56 6.66 15.09
CA MET A 34 8.52 6.66 16.20
C MET A 34 8.98 8.07 16.54
N TRP A 35 9.29 8.88 15.56
CA TRP A 35 9.72 10.26 15.76
C TRP A 35 8.63 11.10 16.43
N TYR A 36 7.38 10.96 16.01
CA TYR A 36 6.24 11.73 16.56
C TYR A 36 5.91 11.32 18.01
N ASN A 37 6.02 10.02 18.33
CA ASN A 37 5.59 9.46 19.62
C ASN A 37 6.75 9.19 20.59
N ALA A 38 8.00 9.47 20.23
CA ALA A 38 9.15 9.23 21.09
C ALA A 38 9.18 10.17 22.29
N LEU A 39 9.18 9.60 23.48
CA LEU A 39 9.35 10.34 24.76
C LEU A 39 10.82 10.70 25.03
N LYS A 40 11.75 10.04 24.38
CA LYS A 40 13.22 10.25 24.48
C LYS A 40 13.84 10.21 23.08
N PRO A 41 14.96 10.89 22.86
CA PRO A 41 15.72 10.77 21.62
C PRO A 41 16.05 9.29 21.34
N LEU A 42 15.68 8.81 20.14
CA LEU A 42 15.97 7.46 19.67
C LEU A 42 17.27 7.47 18.87
N ALA A 43 18.05 6.41 18.94
CA ALA A 43 19.20 6.23 18.11
C ALA A 43 18.79 5.83 16.68
N PHE A 44 19.61 6.17 15.69
CA PHE A 44 19.34 5.80 14.29
C PHE A 44 19.13 4.28 14.11
N LYS A 45 19.85 3.49 14.91
CA LYS A 45 19.73 2.01 14.92
C LYS A 45 18.31 1.57 15.26
N ASP A 46 17.62 2.23 16.18
CA ASP A 46 16.28 1.86 16.61
C ASP A 46 15.27 1.98 15.47
N TYR A 47 15.41 3.01 14.62
CA TYR A 47 14.57 3.19 13.44
C TYR A 47 14.78 2.07 12.41
N ILE A 48 16.03 1.70 12.15
CA ILE A 48 16.37 0.62 11.20
C ILE A 48 15.86 -0.72 11.71
N GLU A 49 16.03 -0.98 12.99
CA GLU A 49 15.57 -2.22 13.65
C GLU A 49 14.04 -2.36 13.57
N ALA A 50 13.30 -1.29 13.86
CA ALA A 50 11.84 -1.26 13.72
C ALA A 50 11.37 -1.48 12.26
N MET A 51 12.05 -0.88 11.29
CA MET A 51 11.77 -1.10 9.86
C MET A 51 11.99 -2.57 9.47
N TRP A 52 13.10 -3.16 9.93
CA TRP A 52 13.47 -4.54 9.60
C TRP A 52 12.49 -5.56 10.20
N HIS A 53 12.18 -5.45 11.49
CA HIS A 53 11.24 -6.35 12.14
C HIS A 53 9.81 -6.26 11.56
N GLY A 54 9.39 -5.07 11.15
CA GLY A 54 8.08 -4.88 10.54
C GLY A 54 7.98 -5.28 9.06
N MET A 55 9.11 -5.52 8.39
CA MET A 55 9.15 -5.74 6.93
C MET A 55 8.34 -6.97 6.50
N SER A 56 8.26 -8.01 7.31
CA SER A 56 7.51 -9.22 7.02
C SER A 56 6.00 -8.93 6.87
N LEU A 57 5.44 -8.17 7.81
CA LEU A 57 4.04 -7.76 7.78
C LEU A 57 3.77 -6.79 6.63
N ASP A 58 4.65 -5.81 6.43
CA ASP A 58 4.57 -4.86 5.33
C ASP A 58 4.53 -5.56 3.97
N ALA A 59 5.41 -6.55 3.78
CA ALA A 59 5.47 -7.32 2.55
C ALA A 59 4.19 -8.16 2.32
N THR A 60 3.58 -8.67 3.39
CA THR A 60 2.31 -9.39 3.31
C THR A 60 1.18 -8.45 2.87
N VAL A 61 1.06 -7.28 3.50
CA VAL A 61 0.05 -6.28 3.13
C VAL A 61 0.27 -5.76 1.70
N ALA A 62 1.52 -5.44 1.33
CA ALA A 62 1.86 -5.05 -0.03
C ALA A 62 1.49 -6.14 -1.05
N GLY A 63 1.70 -7.41 -0.69
CA GLY A 63 1.29 -8.56 -1.49
C GLY A 63 -0.20 -8.60 -1.75
N TYR A 64 -1.03 -8.44 -0.73
CA TYR A 64 -2.48 -8.37 -0.89
C TYR A 64 -2.92 -7.19 -1.76
N LEU A 65 -2.34 -6.01 -1.54
CA LEU A 65 -2.68 -4.82 -2.32
C LEU A 65 -2.25 -4.92 -3.78
N THR A 66 -1.22 -5.71 -4.10
CA THR A 66 -0.76 -5.93 -5.48
C THR A 66 -1.46 -7.09 -6.18
N ALA A 67 -2.30 -7.87 -5.50
CA ALA A 67 -3.03 -8.98 -6.09
C ALA A 67 -4.03 -8.51 -7.18
N ILE A 68 -4.82 -7.46 -6.91
CA ILE A 68 -5.76 -6.89 -7.90
C ILE A 68 -5.03 -6.36 -9.15
N PRO A 69 -3.98 -5.52 -9.03
CA PRO A 69 -3.14 -5.16 -10.16
C PRO A 69 -2.63 -6.36 -10.96
N LEU A 70 -2.18 -7.42 -10.31
CA LEU A 70 -1.68 -8.63 -10.97
C LEU A 70 -2.77 -9.32 -11.80
N LEU A 71 -4.00 -9.44 -11.26
CA LEU A 71 -5.14 -9.97 -12.00
C LEU A 71 -5.46 -9.13 -13.24
N LEU A 72 -5.41 -7.80 -13.13
CA LEU A 72 -5.61 -6.92 -14.28
C LEU A 72 -4.46 -7.00 -15.30
N LEU A 73 -3.24 -7.26 -14.85
CA LEU A 73 -2.13 -7.55 -15.75
C LEU A 73 -2.35 -8.83 -16.56
N LEU A 74 -2.91 -9.91 -15.97
CA LEU A 74 -3.31 -11.12 -16.66
C LEU A 74 -4.33 -10.81 -17.77
N VAL A 75 -5.38 -10.07 -17.45
CA VAL A 75 -6.39 -9.64 -18.45
C VAL A 75 -5.75 -8.80 -19.55
N SER A 76 -4.81 -7.92 -19.20
CA SER A 76 -4.13 -7.04 -20.15
C SER A 76 -3.29 -7.76 -21.21
N VAL A 77 -2.91 -9.00 -20.96
CA VAL A 77 -2.15 -9.84 -21.94
C VAL A 77 -2.95 -10.06 -23.23
N TRP A 78 -4.27 -10.17 -23.11
CA TRP A 78 -5.18 -10.49 -24.20
C TRP A 78 -5.80 -9.26 -24.86
N ALA A 79 -5.79 -8.11 -24.19
CA ALA A 79 -6.38 -6.88 -24.66
C ALA A 79 -5.47 -6.12 -25.65
N LYS A 80 -6.03 -5.65 -26.78
CA LYS A 80 -5.27 -4.89 -27.80
C LYS A 80 -4.72 -3.56 -27.24
N ARG A 81 -5.50 -2.88 -26.42
CA ARG A 81 -5.13 -1.62 -25.74
C ARG A 81 -5.83 -1.59 -24.38
N PHE A 82 -5.13 -1.93 -23.33
CA PHE A 82 -5.69 -2.00 -21.98
C PHE A 82 -5.41 -0.70 -21.21
N PRO A 83 -6.42 0.09 -20.86
CA PRO A 83 -6.23 1.38 -20.19
C PRO A 83 -6.02 1.21 -18.68
N LEU A 84 -4.91 0.58 -18.29
CA LEU A 84 -4.65 0.12 -16.92
C LEU A 84 -4.83 1.25 -15.89
N ARG A 85 -4.22 2.42 -16.11
CA ARG A 85 -4.31 3.55 -15.17
C ARG A 85 -5.74 4.03 -14.96
N LYS A 86 -6.58 4.04 -16.02
CA LYS A 86 -7.97 4.47 -15.91
C LYS A 86 -8.78 3.49 -15.05
N ILE A 87 -8.55 2.19 -15.22
CA ILE A 87 -9.24 1.13 -14.47
C ILE A 87 -8.74 1.09 -13.01
N MET A 88 -7.42 1.27 -12.80
CA MET A 88 -6.82 1.25 -11.47
C MET A 88 -7.07 2.51 -10.64
N ARG A 89 -7.50 3.61 -11.27
CA ARG A 89 -7.68 4.89 -10.58
C ARG A 89 -8.61 4.82 -9.36
N PRO A 90 -9.84 4.30 -9.46
CA PRO A 90 -10.73 4.20 -8.28
C PRO A 90 -10.14 3.29 -7.20
N TYR A 91 -9.47 2.20 -7.57
CA TYR A 91 -8.80 1.31 -6.63
C TYR A 91 -7.70 2.04 -5.86
N TRP A 92 -6.82 2.78 -6.54
CA TRP A 92 -5.73 3.51 -5.89
C TRP A 92 -6.22 4.68 -5.03
N ILE A 93 -7.31 5.32 -5.41
CA ILE A 93 -7.95 6.35 -4.57
C ILE A 93 -8.44 5.71 -3.27
N LEU A 94 -9.16 4.59 -3.35
CA LEU A 94 -9.65 3.88 -2.16
C LEU A 94 -8.51 3.41 -1.26
N VAL A 95 -7.51 2.73 -1.82
CA VAL A 95 -6.34 2.26 -1.08
C VAL A 95 -5.59 3.42 -0.42
N ALA A 96 -5.36 4.51 -1.15
CA ALA A 96 -4.67 5.68 -0.63
C ALA A 96 -5.42 6.34 0.53
N ILE A 97 -6.77 6.43 0.47
CA ILE A 97 -7.59 6.95 1.57
C ILE A 97 -7.46 6.05 2.80
N VAL A 98 -7.62 4.74 2.63
CA VAL A 98 -7.52 3.79 3.75
C VAL A 98 -6.13 3.84 4.39
N LEU A 99 -5.07 3.80 3.59
CA LEU A 99 -3.69 3.89 4.10
C LEU A 99 -3.41 5.23 4.78
N ALA A 100 -3.91 6.34 4.24
CA ALA A 100 -3.75 7.66 4.85
C ALA A 100 -4.45 7.75 6.21
N ILE A 101 -5.69 7.23 6.30
CA ILE A 101 -6.43 7.17 7.57
C ILE A 101 -5.62 6.33 8.58
N VAL A 102 -5.23 5.11 8.23
CA VAL A 102 -4.48 4.23 9.14
C VAL A 102 -3.18 4.90 9.58
N PHE A 103 -2.39 5.46 8.67
CA PHE A 103 -1.08 6.05 9.01
C PHE A 103 -1.20 7.28 9.90
N VAL A 104 -2.14 8.17 9.60
CA VAL A 104 -2.29 9.44 10.35
C VAL A 104 -2.96 9.17 11.68
N VAL A 105 -4.03 8.38 11.69
CA VAL A 105 -4.79 8.10 12.92
C VAL A 105 -3.96 7.27 13.89
N ASP A 106 -3.27 6.21 13.43
CA ASP A 106 -2.38 5.40 14.25
C ASP A 106 -1.28 6.26 14.90
N THR A 107 -0.68 7.15 14.12
CA THR A 107 0.37 8.04 14.62
C THR A 107 -0.15 9.09 15.61
N ALA A 108 -1.30 9.70 15.31
CA ALA A 108 -1.85 10.79 16.11
C ALA A 108 -2.49 10.31 17.41
N LEU A 109 -3.18 9.18 17.40
CA LEU A 109 -3.92 8.66 18.56
C LEU A 109 -3.06 7.83 19.52
N TYR A 110 -1.90 7.36 19.11
CA TYR A 110 -1.01 6.60 19.99
C TYR A 110 -0.62 7.38 21.26
N ALA A 111 -0.42 8.69 21.11
CA ALA A 111 -0.10 9.56 22.25
C ALA A 111 -1.24 9.64 23.29
N PHE A 112 -2.50 9.41 22.87
CA PHE A 112 -3.67 9.45 23.77
C PHE A 112 -4.00 8.07 24.34
N TRP A 113 -3.90 7.03 23.55
CA TRP A 113 -4.37 5.69 23.91
C TRP A 113 -3.25 4.75 24.36
N GLY A 114 -1.98 5.04 24.05
CA GLY A 114 -0.83 4.21 24.41
C GLY A 114 -0.72 2.89 23.64
N PHE A 115 -1.60 2.63 22.66
CA PHE A 115 -1.58 1.44 21.81
C PHE A 115 -1.84 1.82 20.34
N LYS A 116 -1.39 0.96 19.42
CA LYS A 116 -1.59 1.12 18.00
C LYS A 116 -3.03 0.81 17.60
N LEU A 117 -3.44 1.39 16.47
CA LEU A 117 -4.75 1.13 15.89
C LEU A 117 -4.91 -0.37 15.60
N ASP A 118 -5.90 -0.97 16.24
CA ASP A 118 -6.28 -2.37 16.04
C ASP A 118 -7.81 -2.53 15.91
N ALA A 119 -8.30 -3.76 15.90
CA ALA A 119 -9.72 -4.04 15.76
C ALA A 119 -10.58 -3.47 16.90
N THR A 120 -9.99 -3.12 18.05
CA THR A 120 -10.74 -2.55 19.18
C THR A 120 -11.28 -1.16 18.87
N VAL A 121 -10.69 -0.47 17.88
CA VAL A 121 -11.19 0.84 17.41
C VAL A 121 -12.65 0.77 16.94
N PHE A 122 -13.08 -0.38 16.42
CA PHE A 122 -14.47 -0.57 15.99
C PHE A 122 -15.48 -0.47 17.14
N ASN A 123 -15.06 -0.79 18.38
CA ASN A 123 -15.91 -0.64 19.56
C ASN A 123 -16.23 0.83 19.87
N TYR A 124 -15.33 1.76 19.48
CA TYR A 124 -15.54 3.20 19.64
C TYR A 124 -16.47 3.79 18.56
N LEU A 125 -16.74 3.05 17.47
CA LEU A 125 -17.73 3.47 16.47
C LEU A 125 -19.15 3.35 16.98
N ASP A 126 -19.39 2.52 18.01
CA ASP A 126 -20.70 2.39 18.67
C ASP A 126 -21.05 3.61 19.53
N SER A 127 -20.01 4.35 20.00
CA SER A 127 -20.16 5.58 20.81
C SER A 127 -19.24 6.69 20.29
N PRO A 128 -19.45 7.24 19.09
CA PRO A 128 -18.55 8.24 18.49
C PRO A 128 -18.41 9.50 19.32
N SER A 129 -19.46 9.92 20.03
CA SER A 129 -19.47 11.09 20.90
C SER A 129 -18.45 10.98 22.04
N GLU A 130 -18.29 9.78 22.60
CA GLU A 130 -17.30 9.54 23.67
C GLU A 130 -15.85 9.51 23.11
N ALA A 131 -15.67 8.92 21.94
CA ALA A 131 -14.37 8.89 21.27
C ALA A 131 -13.86 10.30 20.93
N PHE A 132 -14.75 11.21 20.51
CA PHE A 132 -14.40 12.58 20.16
C PHE A 132 -14.45 13.57 21.34
N ALA A 133 -15.07 13.20 22.47
CA ALA A 133 -15.20 14.11 23.62
C ALA A 133 -13.85 14.54 24.23
N SER A 134 -12.81 13.73 24.09
CA SER A 134 -11.46 14.01 24.59
C SER A 134 -10.55 14.76 23.61
N VAL A 135 -11.02 15.01 22.38
CA VAL A 135 -10.19 15.55 21.29
C VAL A 135 -10.69 16.95 20.90
N SER A 136 -9.80 17.94 20.85
CA SER A 136 -10.16 19.30 20.44
C SER A 136 -10.58 19.37 18.97
N VAL A 137 -11.52 20.27 18.65
CA VAL A 137 -11.97 20.50 17.26
C VAL A 137 -10.80 20.86 16.35
N GLY A 138 -9.84 21.65 16.82
CA GLY A 138 -8.65 22.01 16.06
C GLY A 138 -7.80 20.78 15.68
N PHE A 139 -7.66 19.81 16.58
CA PHE A 139 -6.95 18.57 16.32
C PHE A 139 -7.67 17.73 15.26
N ILE A 140 -9.00 17.64 15.31
CA ILE A 140 -9.80 16.92 14.30
C ILE A 140 -9.63 17.56 12.93
N VAL A 141 -9.75 18.90 12.83
CA VAL A 141 -9.58 19.63 11.57
C VAL A 141 -8.17 19.43 11.01
N ALA A 142 -7.14 19.54 11.84
CA ALA A 142 -5.76 19.27 11.42
C ALA A 142 -5.60 17.81 10.91
N GLY A 143 -6.17 16.83 11.62
CA GLY A 143 -6.17 15.43 11.22
C GLY A 143 -6.80 15.22 9.84
N VAL A 144 -7.98 15.79 9.59
CA VAL A 144 -8.66 15.70 8.29
C VAL A 144 -7.82 16.31 7.16
N ILE A 145 -7.18 17.45 7.40
CA ILE A 145 -6.30 18.09 6.42
C ILE A 145 -5.09 17.18 6.11
N ILE A 146 -4.43 16.65 7.13
CA ILE A 146 -3.25 15.78 6.98
C ILE A 146 -3.64 14.48 6.25
N ILE A 147 -4.77 13.85 6.61
CA ILE A 147 -5.29 12.67 5.92
C ILE A 147 -5.53 12.98 4.44
N SER A 148 -6.18 14.11 4.13
CA SER A 148 -6.49 14.50 2.75
C SER A 148 -5.24 14.73 1.92
N LEU A 149 -4.23 15.40 2.48
CA LEU A 149 -2.94 15.62 1.83
C LEU A 149 -2.18 14.31 1.61
N THR A 150 -2.14 13.45 2.62
CA THR A 150 -1.48 12.13 2.55
C THR A 150 -2.17 11.22 1.54
N ALA A 151 -3.51 11.16 1.52
CA ALA A 151 -4.27 10.39 0.54
C ALA A 151 -4.04 10.89 -0.89
N THR A 152 -3.99 12.21 -1.08
CA THR A 152 -3.69 12.82 -2.38
C THR A 152 -2.28 12.46 -2.84
N LEU A 153 -1.28 12.56 -1.96
CA LEU A 153 0.10 12.19 -2.25
C LEU A 153 0.21 10.71 -2.64
N PHE A 154 -0.39 9.81 -1.86
CA PHE A 154 -0.35 8.38 -2.14
C PHE A 154 -1.05 8.03 -3.45
N THR A 155 -2.23 8.64 -3.70
CA THR A 155 -2.93 8.48 -4.98
C THR A 155 -2.07 8.91 -6.16
N TYR A 156 -1.41 10.06 -6.03
CA TYR A 156 -0.53 10.57 -7.08
C TYR A 156 0.65 9.63 -7.34
N LEU A 157 1.33 9.17 -6.29
CA LEU A 157 2.48 8.25 -6.39
C LEU A 157 2.09 6.92 -7.05
N LEU A 158 0.99 6.30 -6.58
CA LEU A 158 0.53 5.01 -7.10
C LEU A 158 0.05 5.11 -8.56
N LEU A 159 -0.62 6.21 -8.92
CA LEU A 159 -1.01 6.48 -10.29
C LEU A 159 0.18 6.85 -11.19
N TRP A 160 1.20 7.51 -10.64
CA TRP A 160 2.41 7.84 -11.39
C TRP A 160 3.17 6.60 -11.82
N ILE A 161 3.30 5.61 -10.93
CA ILE A 161 3.92 4.31 -11.21
C ILE A 161 3.06 3.50 -12.21
N THR A 162 1.73 3.65 -12.18
CA THR A 162 0.81 2.87 -13.01
C THR A 162 0.89 3.29 -14.48
N PRO A 163 1.20 2.39 -15.43
CA PRO A 163 1.23 2.68 -16.85
C PRO A 163 -0.12 3.18 -17.38
N LYS A 164 -0.11 4.17 -18.26
CA LYS A 164 -1.35 4.70 -18.86
C LYS A 164 -2.09 3.61 -19.64
N ARG A 165 -1.36 2.85 -20.46
CA ARG A 165 -1.89 1.78 -21.33
C ARG A 165 -0.89 0.64 -21.42
N LEU A 166 -1.40 -0.55 -21.64
CA LEU A 166 -0.62 -1.74 -21.95
C LEU A 166 -1.12 -2.31 -23.26
N ASP A 167 -0.19 -2.61 -24.17
CA ASP A 167 -0.52 -3.21 -25.45
C ASP A 167 -0.55 -4.74 -25.34
N LYS A 168 -1.22 -5.39 -26.29
CA LYS A 168 -1.35 -6.84 -26.37
C LYS A 168 0.01 -7.52 -26.47
N VAL A 169 0.21 -8.59 -25.71
CA VAL A 169 1.42 -9.39 -25.80
C VAL A 169 1.36 -10.31 -27.03
N ARG A 170 2.44 -10.43 -27.76
CA ARG A 170 2.51 -11.29 -28.97
C ARG A 170 2.27 -12.76 -28.67
N HIS A 171 2.90 -13.30 -27.61
CA HIS A 171 2.75 -14.66 -27.16
C HIS A 171 1.93 -14.72 -25.86
N GLN A 172 0.61 -14.67 -26.00
CA GLN A 172 -0.31 -14.53 -24.90
C GLN A 172 -0.27 -15.69 -23.90
N ILE A 173 -0.20 -16.92 -24.42
CA ILE A 173 -0.17 -18.14 -23.58
C ILE A 173 1.07 -18.13 -22.68
N VAL A 174 2.25 -17.85 -23.27
CA VAL A 174 3.51 -17.75 -22.51
C VAL A 174 3.45 -16.61 -21.49
N GLY A 175 2.93 -15.44 -21.90
CA GLY A 175 2.77 -14.29 -21.01
C GLY A 175 1.83 -14.57 -19.85
N THR A 176 0.70 -15.23 -20.11
CA THR A 176 -0.26 -15.64 -19.09
C THR A 176 0.37 -16.60 -18.09
N PHE A 177 1.05 -17.65 -18.61
CA PHE A 177 1.72 -18.65 -17.77
C PHE A 177 2.78 -18.00 -16.87
N PHE A 178 3.58 -17.08 -17.40
CA PHE A 178 4.59 -16.38 -16.64
C PHE A 178 3.99 -15.50 -15.52
N LEU A 179 2.91 -14.77 -15.79
CA LEU A 179 2.20 -13.98 -14.75
C LEU A 179 1.51 -14.88 -13.72
N LEU A 180 1.01 -16.06 -14.12
CA LEU A 180 0.46 -17.04 -13.17
C LEU A 180 1.54 -17.61 -12.25
N LEU A 181 2.75 -17.85 -12.75
CA LEU A 181 3.89 -18.25 -11.91
C LEU A 181 4.23 -17.16 -10.87
N ILE A 182 4.25 -15.89 -11.29
CA ILE A 182 4.46 -14.75 -10.36
C ILE A 182 3.34 -14.71 -9.32
N GLY A 183 2.08 -14.86 -9.73
CA GLY A 183 0.92 -14.88 -8.83
C GLY A 183 0.94 -16.06 -7.86
N GLY A 184 1.30 -17.24 -8.35
CA GLY A 184 1.50 -18.43 -7.49
C GLY A 184 2.63 -18.21 -6.48
N GLY A 185 3.76 -17.63 -6.91
CA GLY A 185 4.87 -17.28 -6.04
C GLY A 185 4.46 -16.26 -4.97
N LEU A 186 3.69 -15.23 -5.35
CA LEU A 186 3.13 -14.26 -4.41
C LEU A 186 2.21 -14.93 -3.38
N PHE A 187 1.32 -15.82 -3.84
CA PHE A 187 0.41 -16.55 -2.96
C PHE A 187 1.17 -17.41 -1.93
N VAL A 188 2.17 -18.16 -2.38
CA VAL A 188 3.03 -18.98 -1.50
C VAL A 188 3.78 -18.09 -0.51
N PHE A 189 4.30 -16.95 -0.98
CA PHE A 189 5.00 -15.98 -0.14
C PHE A 189 4.10 -15.42 0.98
N ILE A 190 2.87 -15.04 0.66
CA ILE A 190 1.92 -14.51 1.64
C ILE A 190 1.55 -15.62 2.64
N ARG A 191 1.18 -16.81 2.15
CA ARG A 191 0.75 -17.93 2.99
C ARG A 191 1.87 -18.48 3.88
N GLY A 192 3.09 -18.57 3.38
CA GLY A 192 4.24 -19.07 4.12
C GLY A 192 4.73 -18.19 5.25
N ARG A 193 4.18 -16.96 5.38
CA ARG A 193 4.52 -16.01 6.46
C ARG A 193 3.44 -15.88 7.53
N VAL A 194 2.25 -16.42 7.30
CA VAL A 194 1.12 -16.37 8.23
C VAL A 194 1.09 -17.60 9.17
N THR A 195 1.96 -18.56 8.96
CA THR A 195 2.20 -19.71 9.85
C THR A 195 3.45 -19.51 10.68
#